data_9a803851da19dbe319d2cc1c7f9267eb
#
_entry.id   9a803851da19dbe319d2cc1c7f9267eb
#
_cell.length_a   1.000
_cell.length_b   1.000
_cell.length_c   1.000
_cell.angle_alpha   90.00
_cell.angle_beta   90.00
_cell.angle_gamma   90.00
#
_symmetry.space_group_name_H-M   'P 1'
#
loop_
_entity.id
_entity.type
_entity.pdbx_description
1 polymer ?
#
loop_
_entity_poly.entity_id
_entity_poly.type
_entity_poly.pdbx_seq_one_letter_code
_entity_poly.pdbx_strand_id
1 'polypeptide(L)'
;IRNHYVGRTFIEPIQKIRSLGVKLKLSSTKTIVKDKSIILIDDSLVRGTTCYKIVKMLYDAGAKEVHVRIACPKIKFPDFYGVDMPSEKELLAYKKNTSEMCKYINAKSLEFLSLEGLYKALGKGPRNNTYPQFSDHYFTGEYPIRPKDSESDLNIAQLSLLSGKSNN
;
A
#
# COMPACT_ATOMS: atom_id res chain seq x y z
N ILE A 1 -12.49 1.92 16.80
CA ILE A 1 -12.70 0.63 17.50
C ILE A 1 -12.77 -0.47 16.46
N ARG A 2 -12.05 -1.55 16.66
CA ARG A 2 -12.02 -2.70 15.77
C ARG A 2 -13.07 -3.73 16.20
N ASN A 3 -13.90 -4.19 15.27
CA ASN A 3 -14.79 -5.31 15.50
C ASN A 3 -14.00 -6.64 15.31
N HIS A 4 -13.85 -7.42 16.37
CA HIS A 4 -13.06 -8.67 16.37
C HIS A 4 -13.78 -9.82 15.66
N TYR A 5 -15.09 -9.76 15.46
CA TYR A 5 -15.87 -10.79 14.78
C TYR A 5 -15.78 -10.73 13.24
N VAL A 6 -15.19 -9.68 12.69
CA VAL A 6 -15.01 -9.52 11.24
C VAL A 6 -13.58 -9.92 10.87
N GLY A 7 -13.45 -10.95 10.03
CA GLY A 7 -12.18 -11.47 9.53
C GLY A 7 -11.39 -10.49 8.63
N ARG A 8 -10.36 -10.99 7.95
CA ARG A 8 -9.54 -10.17 7.01
C ARG A 8 -10.39 -9.74 5.81
N THR A 9 -10.60 -8.43 5.67
CA THR A 9 -11.40 -7.85 4.59
C THR A 9 -10.65 -7.68 3.27
N PHE A 10 -9.31 -7.79 3.29
CA PHE A 10 -8.47 -7.58 2.11
C PHE A 10 -8.43 -8.76 1.14
N ILE A 11 -8.86 -9.97 1.58
CA ILE A 11 -8.86 -11.20 0.79
C ILE A 11 -10.12 -11.30 -0.08
N GLU A 12 -11.16 -10.52 0.21
CA GLU A 12 -12.42 -10.56 -0.53
C GLU A 12 -12.27 -9.97 -1.94
N PRO A 13 -12.62 -10.73 -3.00
CA PRO A 13 -12.42 -10.30 -4.39
C PRO A 13 -13.33 -9.14 -4.82
N ILE A 14 -14.50 -8.99 -4.21
CA ILE A 14 -15.49 -7.99 -4.61
C ILE A 14 -15.32 -6.68 -3.84
N GLN A 15 -15.11 -5.58 -4.56
CA GLN A 15 -14.88 -4.24 -3.99
C GLN A 15 -16.01 -3.77 -3.04
N LYS A 16 -17.28 -4.11 -3.33
CA LYS A 16 -18.43 -3.78 -2.47
C LYS A 16 -18.35 -4.51 -1.12
N ILE A 17 -17.96 -5.78 -1.12
CA ILE A 17 -17.83 -6.61 0.09
C ILE A 17 -16.66 -6.10 0.93
N ARG A 18 -15.53 -5.77 0.31
CA ARG A 18 -14.41 -5.11 1.00
C ARG A 18 -14.82 -3.79 1.66
N SER A 19 -15.65 -2.99 0.98
CA SER A 19 -16.17 -1.73 1.50
C SER A 19 -17.04 -1.90 2.73
N LEU A 20 -17.96 -2.86 2.68
CA LEU A 20 -18.85 -3.17 3.79
C LEU A 20 -18.04 -3.75 4.96
N GLY A 21 -17.09 -4.64 4.68
CA GLY A 21 -16.20 -5.24 5.67
C GLY A 21 -15.40 -4.19 6.45
N VAL A 22 -14.87 -3.16 5.79
CA VAL A 22 -14.17 -2.05 6.48
C VAL A 22 -15.14 -1.29 7.40
N LYS A 23 -16.35 -0.99 6.95
CA LYS A 23 -17.36 -0.33 7.79
C LYS A 23 -17.79 -1.15 8.99
N LEU A 24 -17.93 -2.47 8.83
CA LEU A 24 -18.28 -3.38 9.92
C LEU A 24 -17.13 -3.60 10.90
N LYS A 25 -15.89 -3.58 10.39
CA LYS A 25 -14.69 -3.85 11.18
C LYS A 25 -14.23 -2.66 12.00
N LEU A 26 -14.41 -1.46 11.48
CA LEU A 26 -13.92 -0.22 12.06
C LEU A 26 -15.10 0.73 12.27
N SER A 27 -15.25 1.22 13.49
CA SER A 27 -16.15 2.31 13.82
C SER A 27 -15.41 3.39 14.59
N SER A 28 -15.69 4.64 14.27
CA SER A 28 -15.19 5.77 15.03
C SER A 28 -16.13 6.11 16.17
N THR A 29 -15.58 6.40 17.34
CA THR A 29 -16.36 6.91 18.47
C THR A 29 -16.47 8.43 18.35
N LYS A 30 -17.64 8.92 17.94
CA LYS A 30 -17.89 10.37 17.71
C LYS A 30 -17.45 11.25 18.86
N THR A 31 -17.70 10.83 20.09
CA THR A 31 -17.32 11.59 21.31
C THR A 31 -15.81 11.79 21.45
N ILE A 32 -15.00 10.85 20.96
CA ILE A 32 -13.54 10.93 21.04
C ILE A 32 -12.98 11.77 19.89
N VAL A 33 -13.60 11.72 18.71
CA VAL A 33 -13.07 12.25 17.45
C VAL A 33 -13.54 13.67 17.17
N LYS A 34 -14.76 14.02 17.61
CA LYS A 34 -15.39 15.29 17.28
C LYS A 34 -14.50 16.48 17.67
N ASP A 35 -14.35 17.43 16.75
CA ASP A 35 -13.59 18.68 16.88
C ASP A 35 -12.08 18.49 17.18
N LYS A 36 -11.54 17.26 16.99
CA LYS A 36 -10.12 16.96 17.22
C LYS A 36 -9.32 16.92 15.94
N SER A 37 -8.05 17.31 16.03
CA SER A 37 -7.01 16.96 15.06
C SER A 37 -6.54 15.55 15.36
N ILE A 38 -6.68 14.65 14.41
CA ILE A 38 -6.40 13.21 14.55
C ILE A 38 -5.12 12.86 13.82
N ILE A 39 -4.22 12.15 14.48
CA ILE A 39 -3.10 11.48 13.83
C ILE A 39 -3.48 10.02 13.65
N LEU A 40 -3.67 9.62 12.39
CA LEU A 40 -3.91 8.23 11.99
C LEU A 40 -2.57 7.59 11.64
N ILE A 41 -2.19 6.54 12.38
CA ILE A 41 -1.00 5.75 12.11
C ILE A 41 -1.44 4.43 11.47
N ASP A 42 -0.85 4.08 10.33
CA ASP A 42 -1.10 2.84 9.61
C ASP A 42 0.23 2.17 9.24
N ASP A 43 0.23 0.87 9.02
CA ASP A 43 1.45 0.10 8.71
C ASP A 43 1.94 0.38 7.29
N SER A 44 1.05 0.42 6.32
CA SER A 44 1.38 0.54 4.90
C SER A 44 0.29 1.23 4.09
N LEU A 45 0.68 1.85 2.97
CA LEU A 45 -0.22 2.47 2.00
C LEU A 45 0.04 1.88 0.60
N VAL A 46 -0.80 0.93 0.18
CA VAL A 46 -0.66 0.24 -1.10
C VAL A 46 -1.54 0.90 -2.17
N ARG A 47 -2.84 0.62 -2.18
CA ARG A 47 -3.82 1.21 -3.12
C ARG A 47 -4.44 2.52 -2.63
N GLY A 48 -4.36 2.81 -1.33
CA GLY A 48 -4.95 3.98 -0.68
C GLY A 48 -6.45 3.93 -0.45
N THR A 49 -7.16 2.96 -1.02
CA THR A 49 -8.64 2.88 -0.92
C THR A 49 -9.13 2.65 0.51
N THR A 50 -8.43 1.86 1.29
CA THR A 50 -8.75 1.63 2.72
C THR A 50 -8.47 2.87 3.53
N CYS A 51 -7.30 3.47 3.36
CA CYS A 51 -6.91 4.70 4.06
C CYS A 51 -7.91 5.82 3.77
N TYR A 52 -8.31 6.04 2.50
CA TYR A 52 -9.35 6.99 2.13
C TYR A 52 -10.65 6.77 2.91
N LYS A 53 -11.11 5.50 3.03
CA LYS A 53 -12.35 5.18 3.75
C LYS A 53 -12.24 5.45 5.25
N ILE A 54 -11.08 5.16 5.85
CA ILE A 54 -10.82 5.45 7.26
C ILE A 54 -10.79 6.96 7.50
N VAL A 55 -10.08 7.71 6.66
CA VAL A 55 -10.02 9.18 6.73
C VAL A 55 -11.42 9.78 6.60
N LYS A 56 -12.19 9.33 5.60
CA LYS A 56 -13.59 9.76 5.42
C LYS A 56 -14.44 9.45 6.65
N MET A 57 -14.32 8.26 7.24
CA MET A 57 -15.06 7.87 8.44
C MET A 57 -14.73 8.78 9.63
N LEU A 58 -13.46 9.21 9.77
CA LEU A 58 -13.03 10.13 10.82
C LEU A 58 -13.65 11.53 10.62
N TYR A 59 -13.66 12.04 9.39
CA TYR A 59 -14.34 13.30 9.09
C TYR A 59 -15.87 13.20 9.29
N ASP A 60 -16.49 12.11 8.85
CA ASP A 60 -17.93 11.85 9.08
C ASP A 60 -18.26 11.75 10.58
N ALA A 61 -17.29 11.38 11.42
CA ALA A 61 -17.42 11.38 12.88
C ALA A 61 -17.15 12.76 13.52
N GLY A 62 -16.80 13.78 12.73
CA GLY A 62 -16.59 15.16 13.18
C GLY A 62 -15.15 15.52 13.47
N ALA A 63 -14.15 14.80 12.99
CA ALA A 63 -12.75 15.22 13.09
C ALA A 63 -12.54 16.58 12.43
N LYS A 64 -11.79 17.46 13.07
CA LYS A 64 -11.39 18.77 12.53
C LYS A 64 -10.35 18.60 11.42
N GLU A 65 -9.34 17.81 11.67
CA GLU A 65 -8.26 17.49 10.73
C GLU A 65 -7.81 16.05 10.90
N VAL A 66 -7.37 15.41 9.81
CA VAL A 66 -6.80 14.07 9.85
C VAL A 66 -5.42 14.10 9.21
N HIS A 67 -4.40 13.73 9.97
CA HIS A 67 -3.01 13.62 9.58
C HIS A 67 -2.65 12.14 9.51
N VAL A 68 -2.14 11.67 8.37
CA VAL A 68 -1.79 10.26 8.17
C VAL A 68 -0.28 10.06 8.28
N ARG A 69 0.13 9.05 9.04
CA ARG A 69 1.53 8.64 9.22
C ARG A 69 1.66 7.16 8.92
N ILE A 70 2.47 6.83 7.93
CA ILE A 70 2.69 5.46 7.48
C ILE A 70 4.00 4.94 8.03
N ALA A 71 3.95 3.81 8.75
CA ALA A 71 5.08 3.22 9.44
C ALA A 71 6.04 2.43 8.53
N CYS A 72 5.90 2.57 7.21
CA CYS A 72 6.84 2.03 6.24
C CYS A 72 7.16 3.06 5.14
N PRO A 73 8.22 2.85 4.34
CA PRO A 73 8.48 3.66 3.15
C PRO A 73 7.40 3.48 2.08
N LYS A 74 7.42 4.33 1.06
CA LYS A 74 6.48 4.24 -0.07
C LYS A 74 6.68 2.93 -0.83
N ILE A 75 5.61 2.15 -0.94
CA ILE A 75 5.60 0.91 -1.73
C ILE A 75 5.41 1.29 -3.19
N LYS A 76 6.47 1.17 -3.99
CA LYS A 76 6.50 1.57 -5.39
C LYS A 76 6.58 0.39 -6.36
N PHE A 77 7.04 -0.75 -5.88
CA PHE A 77 7.35 -1.92 -6.70
C PHE A 77 6.58 -3.14 -6.21
N PRO A 78 6.14 -4.04 -7.12
CA PRO A 78 5.41 -5.26 -6.77
C PRO A 78 6.32 -6.28 -6.09
N ASP A 79 5.71 -7.33 -5.55
CA ASP A 79 6.42 -8.52 -5.05
C ASP A 79 6.35 -9.67 -6.06
N PHE A 80 7.42 -10.46 -6.08
CA PHE A 80 7.51 -11.68 -6.88
C PHE A 80 7.86 -12.93 -6.03
N TYR A 81 7.93 -12.77 -4.70
CA TYR A 81 8.39 -13.82 -3.78
C TYR A 81 7.30 -14.40 -2.89
N GLY A 82 6.03 -14.18 -3.25
CA GLY A 82 4.89 -14.83 -2.62
C GLY A 82 4.02 -13.92 -1.74
N VAL A 83 4.31 -12.63 -1.66
CA VAL A 83 3.37 -11.67 -1.08
C VAL A 83 2.39 -11.24 -2.17
N ASP A 84 1.09 -11.35 -1.90
CA ASP A 84 0.03 -10.85 -2.79
C ASP A 84 0.07 -9.33 -2.87
N MET A 85 0.94 -8.83 -3.73
CA MET A 85 1.12 -7.41 -4.01
C MET A 85 0.51 -7.08 -5.37
N PRO A 86 -0.27 -6.01 -5.49
CA PRO A 86 -0.86 -5.62 -6.77
C PRO A 86 0.23 -5.27 -7.80
N SER A 87 -0.15 -5.31 -9.08
CA SER A 87 0.70 -4.82 -10.16
C SER A 87 1.09 -3.36 -9.93
N GLU A 88 2.20 -2.92 -10.50
CA GLU A 88 2.69 -1.53 -10.38
C GLU A 88 1.59 -0.49 -10.68
N LYS A 89 0.74 -0.77 -11.67
CA LYS A 89 -0.38 0.10 -12.05
C LYS A 89 -1.40 0.35 -10.94
N GLU A 90 -1.47 -0.52 -9.93
CA GLU A 90 -2.38 -0.40 -8.80
C GLU A 90 -1.71 0.23 -7.57
N LEU A 91 -0.37 0.30 -7.54
CA LEU A 91 0.37 0.92 -6.45
C LEU A 91 0.20 2.44 -6.48
N LEU A 92 -0.33 3.00 -5.40
CA LEU A 92 -0.61 4.44 -5.33
C LEU A 92 0.68 5.27 -5.46
N ALA A 93 1.76 4.83 -4.83
CA ALA A 93 3.06 5.50 -4.85
C ALA A 93 3.86 5.31 -6.15
N TYR A 94 3.43 4.40 -7.04
CA TYR A 94 3.96 4.30 -8.39
C TYR A 94 3.46 5.45 -9.28
N LYS A 95 2.18 5.81 -9.14
CA LYS A 95 1.50 6.80 -9.99
C LYS A 95 1.52 8.23 -9.45
N LYS A 96 1.67 8.40 -8.13
CA LYS A 96 1.43 9.67 -7.45
C LYS A 96 2.57 10.03 -6.52
N ASN A 97 2.91 11.30 -6.50
CA ASN A 97 3.77 11.87 -5.47
C ASN A 97 3.02 12.00 -4.12
N THR A 98 3.74 12.34 -3.04
CA THR A 98 3.16 12.40 -1.69
C THR A 98 2.00 13.40 -1.57
N SER A 99 2.11 14.55 -2.24
CA SER A 99 1.05 15.57 -2.23
C SER A 99 -0.22 15.08 -2.93
N GLU A 100 -0.07 14.41 -4.07
CA GLU A 100 -1.19 13.80 -4.81
C GLU A 100 -1.83 12.64 -4.05
N MET A 101 -1.01 11.81 -3.38
CA MET A 101 -1.50 10.75 -2.51
C MET A 101 -2.28 11.32 -1.33
N CYS A 102 -1.77 12.39 -0.70
CA CYS A 102 -2.45 13.08 0.39
C CYS A 102 -3.83 13.60 -0.02
N LYS A 103 -3.91 14.23 -1.19
CA LYS A 103 -5.18 14.69 -1.78
C LYS A 103 -6.11 13.51 -2.08
N TYR A 104 -5.59 12.41 -2.64
CA TYR A 104 -6.36 11.22 -2.98
C TYR A 104 -7.02 10.59 -1.76
N ILE A 105 -6.29 10.46 -0.65
CA ILE A 105 -6.85 9.92 0.61
C ILE A 105 -7.64 10.95 1.41
N ASN A 106 -7.75 12.19 0.92
CA ASN A 106 -8.43 13.31 1.57
C ASN A 106 -7.91 13.62 2.99
N ALA A 107 -6.60 13.49 3.20
CA ALA A 107 -5.96 13.83 4.47
C ALA A 107 -5.43 15.27 4.47
N LYS A 108 -5.27 15.86 5.65
CA LYS A 108 -4.63 17.17 5.83
C LYS A 108 -3.12 17.10 5.56
N SER A 109 -2.48 16.02 6.00
CA SER A 109 -1.07 15.71 5.70
C SER A 109 -0.83 14.22 5.64
N LEU A 110 0.17 13.82 4.88
CA LEU A 110 0.62 12.44 4.70
C LEU A 110 2.14 12.39 4.76
N GLU A 111 2.67 11.55 5.64
CA GLU A 111 4.10 11.29 5.75
C GLU A 111 4.38 9.80 5.86
N PHE A 112 5.53 9.39 5.35
CA PHE A 112 6.02 8.02 5.37
C PHE A 112 7.30 7.92 6.17
N LEU A 113 7.54 6.77 6.79
CA LEU A 113 8.84 6.46 7.32
C LEU A 113 9.86 6.43 6.15
N SER A 114 11.04 7.00 6.35
CA SER A 114 12.11 6.87 5.35
C SER A 114 12.70 5.46 5.36
N LEU A 115 13.33 5.05 4.24
CA LEU A 115 14.03 3.76 4.17
C LEU A 115 15.13 3.69 5.23
N GLU A 116 15.90 4.76 5.38
CA GLU A 116 16.93 4.87 6.42
C GLU A 116 16.33 4.76 7.84
N GLY A 117 15.19 5.43 8.08
CA GLY A 117 14.46 5.34 9.35
C GLY A 117 13.99 3.92 9.65
N LEU A 118 13.56 3.17 8.62
CA LEU A 118 13.18 1.76 8.76
C LEU A 118 14.36 0.89 9.19
N TYR A 119 15.51 1.02 8.52
CA TYR A 119 16.73 0.29 8.87
C TYR A 119 17.20 0.62 10.30
N LYS A 120 17.17 1.90 10.68
CA LYS A 120 17.48 2.34 12.03
C LYS A 120 16.51 1.77 13.07
N ALA A 121 15.22 1.76 12.80
CA ALA A 121 14.21 1.20 13.69
C ALA A 121 14.39 -0.32 13.91
N LEU A 122 14.93 -1.04 12.91
CA LEU A 122 15.26 -2.46 12.99
C LEU A 122 16.63 -2.73 13.67
N GLY A 123 17.27 -1.71 14.24
CA GLY A 123 18.56 -1.84 14.92
C GLY A 123 19.74 -2.12 13.98
N LYS A 124 19.58 -1.79 12.69
CA LYS A 124 20.64 -1.92 11.70
C LYS A 124 21.24 -0.55 11.37
N GLY A 125 22.49 -0.56 10.99
CA GLY A 125 23.17 0.60 10.43
C GLY A 125 22.56 1.01 9.07
N PRO A 126 23.19 1.93 8.34
CA PRO A 126 22.74 2.31 7.03
C PRO A 126 22.62 1.11 6.09
N ARG A 127 21.68 1.19 5.14
CA ARG A 127 21.50 0.16 4.10
C ARG A 127 22.83 -0.09 3.38
N ASN A 128 23.21 -1.35 3.26
CA ASN A 128 24.30 -1.73 2.35
C ASN A 128 23.75 -1.83 0.93
N ASN A 129 24.26 -0.98 0.02
CA ASN A 129 23.75 -0.93 -1.35
C ASN A 129 24.21 -2.10 -2.22
N THR A 130 25.30 -2.78 -1.83
CA THR A 130 25.79 -3.97 -2.56
C THR A 130 25.09 -5.24 -2.08
N TYR A 131 24.93 -5.38 -0.76
CA TYR A 131 24.29 -6.53 -0.11
C TYR A 131 23.30 -6.03 0.95
N PRO A 132 22.08 -5.66 0.57
CA PRO A 132 21.07 -5.19 1.52
C PRO A 132 20.81 -6.20 2.62
N GLN A 133 20.71 -5.72 3.86
CA GLN A 133 20.50 -6.58 5.03
C GLN A 133 19.10 -7.21 5.06
N PHE A 134 18.16 -6.62 4.29
CA PHE A 134 16.76 -7.06 4.16
C PHE A 134 16.32 -7.04 2.70
N SER A 135 15.31 -7.82 2.38
CA SER A 135 14.62 -7.74 1.11
C SER A 135 13.71 -6.50 1.10
N ASP A 136 14.19 -5.41 0.54
CA ASP A 136 13.56 -4.08 0.54
C ASP A 136 13.11 -3.63 -0.86
N HIS A 137 12.99 -4.57 -1.79
CA HIS A 137 12.64 -4.33 -3.18
C HIS A 137 11.31 -3.58 -3.39
N TYR A 138 10.35 -3.70 -2.47
CA TYR A 138 9.09 -2.93 -2.52
C TYR A 138 9.32 -1.42 -2.55
N PHE A 139 10.40 -0.96 -1.94
CA PHE A 139 10.75 0.44 -1.79
C PHE A 139 11.78 0.91 -2.81
N THR A 140 12.74 0.02 -3.15
CA THR A 140 13.93 0.33 -3.96
C THR A 140 13.82 -0.12 -5.41
N GLY A 141 13.08 -1.20 -5.70
CA GLY A 141 13.07 -1.87 -6.99
C GLY A 141 14.29 -2.78 -7.22
N GLU A 142 15.13 -2.96 -6.20
CA GLU A 142 16.31 -3.82 -6.27
C GLU A 142 15.95 -5.24 -5.80
N TYR A 143 15.65 -6.10 -6.76
CA TYR A 143 15.27 -7.49 -6.48
C TYR A 143 16.51 -8.37 -6.30
N PRO A 144 16.60 -9.18 -5.22
CA PRO A 144 17.73 -10.13 -5.02
C PRO A 144 17.86 -11.12 -6.18
N ILE A 145 16.74 -11.60 -6.70
CA ILE A 145 16.65 -12.46 -7.88
C ILE A 145 15.49 -11.95 -8.72
N ARG A 146 15.75 -11.48 -9.94
CA ARG A 146 14.67 -11.12 -10.85
C ARG A 146 14.00 -12.37 -11.41
N PRO A 147 12.66 -12.45 -11.41
CA PRO A 147 11.96 -13.51 -12.14
C PRO A 147 12.38 -13.49 -13.61
N LYS A 148 12.56 -14.66 -14.23
CA LYS A 148 12.87 -14.76 -15.65
C LYS A 148 11.67 -14.34 -16.51
N ASP A 149 10.46 -14.44 -15.96
CA ASP A 149 9.20 -14.08 -16.60
C ASP A 149 8.75 -12.68 -16.17
N SER A 150 9.51 -11.64 -16.52
CA SER A 150 9.00 -10.28 -16.40
C SER A 150 7.79 -10.09 -17.34
N GLU A 151 6.84 -9.18 -17.01
CA GLU A 151 5.63 -8.95 -17.83
C GLU A 151 5.95 -8.69 -19.32
N SER A 152 7.16 -8.19 -19.64
CA SER A 152 7.65 -8.04 -21.01
C SER A 152 7.84 -9.39 -21.73
N ASP A 153 8.33 -10.40 -21.02
CA ASP A 153 8.61 -11.71 -21.61
C ASP A 153 7.33 -12.54 -21.78
N LEU A 154 6.39 -12.40 -20.82
CA LEU A 154 5.05 -13.02 -20.93
C LEU A 154 4.25 -12.43 -22.09
N ASN A 155 4.29 -11.12 -22.31
CA ASN A 155 3.64 -10.48 -23.45
C ASN A 155 4.24 -10.92 -24.79
N ILE A 156 5.56 -11.09 -24.88
CA ILE A 156 6.24 -11.59 -26.08
C ILE A 156 5.89 -13.05 -26.32
N ALA A 157 5.89 -13.90 -25.29
CA ALA A 157 5.52 -15.30 -25.40
C ALA A 157 4.04 -15.48 -25.79
N GLN A 158 3.11 -14.72 -25.19
CA GLN A 158 1.70 -14.71 -25.57
C GLN A 158 1.48 -14.22 -27.01
N LEU A 159 2.16 -13.16 -27.42
CA LEU A 159 2.07 -12.63 -28.80
C LEU A 159 2.62 -13.65 -29.80
N SER A 160 3.69 -14.39 -29.48
CA SER A 160 4.24 -15.42 -30.34
C SER A 160 3.30 -16.62 -30.49
N LEU A 161 2.61 -17.02 -29.43
CA LEU A 161 1.59 -18.07 -29.45
C LEU A 161 0.34 -17.66 -30.22
N LEU A 162 -0.09 -16.40 -30.14
CA LEU A 162 -1.25 -15.86 -30.82
C LEU A 162 -0.96 -15.52 -32.29
N SER A 163 0.30 -15.28 -32.67
CA SER A 163 0.69 -14.92 -34.04
C SER A 163 0.80 -16.10 -34.99
N GLY A 164 0.59 -17.33 -34.52
CA GLY A 164 0.44 -18.53 -35.39
C GLY A 164 1.63 -18.79 -36.32
N LYS A 165 2.83 -18.28 -36.04
CA LYS A 165 4.02 -18.64 -36.83
C LYS A 165 4.53 -20.00 -36.41
N SER A 166 3.89 -21.01 -36.95
CA SER A 166 4.45 -22.35 -37.15
C SER A 166 5.65 -22.20 -38.09
N ASN A 167 6.84 -22.38 -37.59
CA ASN A 167 8.01 -22.57 -38.42
C ASN A 167 7.90 -23.94 -39.06
N ASN A 168 7.62 -24.00 -40.37
CA ASN A 168 7.97 -25.09 -41.25
C ASN A 168 9.45 -24.97 -41.60
#